data_d55f577b75fbfa7a6c64f86ee68ec4fe
#
_entry.id   d55f577b75fbfa7a6c64f86ee68ec4fe
#
_cell.length_a   1.000
_cell.length_b   1.000
_cell.length_c   1.000
_cell.angle_alpha   90.00
_cell.angle_beta   90.00
_cell.angle_gamma   90.00
#
_symmetry.space_group_name_H-M   'P 1'
#
loop_
_entity.id
_entity.type
_entity.pdbx_description
1 polymer ?
#
loop_
_entity_poly.entity_id
_entity_poly.type
_entity_poly.pdbx_seq_one_letter_code
_entity_poly.pdbx_strand_id
1 'polypeptide(L)'
;MNNTYDVIVIGAGAAGLMCSIEAGKRGKSVCLVDHSSKIAEKIRISGGGRCNFTNLYSNPSNFISNNKHFCKSAFAKYTQNDFIDLIKKHNIDFYEKKLGQLFCITSAKEIIDMLIAECIAQNVEISKETKISSLTKNHNTYSIKTNKGVYSCSSLVIATGGLSIPKIGATDFGYRIAKQFNLKVTNLLPALV
;
A
#
# COMPACT_ATOMS: atom_id res chain seq x y z
N MET A 1 -24.27 -10.32 2.84
CA MET A 1 -23.14 -10.24 1.87
C MET A 1 -22.08 -11.22 2.32
N ASN A 2 -21.50 -11.95 1.39
CA ASN A 2 -20.41 -12.87 1.73
C ASN A 2 -19.12 -12.06 1.90
N ASN A 3 -18.63 -11.93 3.13
CA ASN A 3 -17.42 -11.16 3.46
C ASN A 3 -16.17 -12.09 3.54
N THR A 4 -16.12 -13.09 2.67
CA THR A 4 -15.02 -14.07 2.59
C THR A 4 -14.21 -13.86 1.32
N TYR A 5 -12.90 -13.71 1.47
CA TYR A 5 -11.96 -13.42 0.39
C TYR A 5 -10.72 -14.33 0.46
N ASP A 6 -10.02 -14.47 -0.66
CA ASP A 6 -8.68 -15.09 -0.62
C ASP A 6 -7.69 -14.19 0.12
N VAL A 7 -7.77 -12.88 -0.14
CA VAL A 7 -6.84 -11.89 0.41
C VAL A 7 -7.60 -10.70 0.96
N ILE A 8 -7.28 -10.32 2.19
CA ILE A 8 -7.66 -9.01 2.73
C ILE A 8 -6.40 -8.17 2.93
N VAL A 9 -6.41 -6.96 2.38
CA VAL A 9 -5.33 -5.99 2.52
C VAL A 9 -5.81 -4.85 3.41
N ILE A 10 -5.09 -4.57 4.51
CA ILE A 10 -5.43 -3.49 5.44
C ILE A 10 -4.52 -2.30 5.18
N GLY A 11 -5.11 -1.18 4.76
CA GLY A 11 -4.45 0.06 4.41
C GLY A 11 -4.43 0.32 2.91
N ALA A 12 -5.23 1.29 2.45
CA ALA A 12 -5.35 1.70 1.05
C ALA A 12 -4.37 2.83 0.68
N GLY A 13 -3.11 2.68 1.10
CA GLY A 13 -1.97 3.48 0.63
C GLY A 13 -1.33 2.86 -0.62
N ALA A 14 -0.19 3.39 -1.06
CA ALA A 14 0.53 2.91 -2.24
C ALA A 14 0.79 1.39 -2.21
N ALA A 15 1.30 0.89 -1.08
CA ALA A 15 1.62 -0.53 -0.92
C ALA A 15 0.36 -1.42 -0.96
N GLY A 16 -0.73 -0.99 -0.30
CA GLY A 16 -1.97 -1.76 -0.27
C GLY A 16 -2.67 -1.79 -1.62
N LEU A 17 -2.73 -0.67 -2.33
CA LEU A 17 -3.28 -0.61 -3.69
C LEU A 17 -2.50 -1.53 -4.63
N MET A 18 -1.17 -1.40 -4.69
CA MET A 18 -0.32 -2.25 -5.54
C MET A 18 -0.44 -3.73 -5.16
N CYS A 19 -0.46 -4.08 -3.87
CA CYS A 19 -0.63 -5.45 -3.42
C CYS A 19 -1.98 -6.03 -3.87
N SER A 20 -3.05 -5.24 -3.77
CA SER A 20 -4.40 -5.64 -4.17
C SER A 20 -4.49 -5.87 -5.69
N ILE A 21 -3.89 -4.97 -6.49
CA ILE A 21 -3.78 -5.11 -7.95
C ILE A 21 -3.07 -6.41 -8.30
N GLU A 22 -1.92 -6.67 -7.70
CA GLU A 22 -1.11 -7.84 -7.99
C GLU A 22 -1.76 -9.16 -7.54
N ALA A 23 -2.52 -9.15 -6.44
CA ALA A 23 -3.30 -10.31 -6.03
C ALA A 23 -4.49 -10.56 -6.98
N GLY A 24 -5.19 -9.51 -7.39
CA GLY A 24 -6.29 -9.60 -8.35
C GLY A 24 -5.85 -10.11 -9.71
N LYS A 25 -4.71 -9.63 -10.25
CA LYS A 25 -4.11 -10.16 -11.50
C LYS A 25 -3.84 -11.67 -11.46
N ARG A 26 -3.69 -12.24 -10.26
CA ARG A 26 -3.51 -13.69 -10.03
C ARG A 26 -4.82 -14.42 -9.80
N GLY A 27 -5.95 -13.81 -10.10
CA GLY A 27 -7.30 -14.39 -9.96
C GLY A 27 -7.77 -14.56 -8.52
N LYS A 28 -7.18 -13.81 -7.57
CA LYS A 28 -7.62 -13.86 -6.18
C LYS A 28 -8.78 -12.90 -5.92
N SER A 29 -9.75 -13.35 -5.12
CA SER A 29 -10.75 -12.45 -4.55
C SER A 29 -10.11 -11.58 -3.49
N VAL A 30 -10.18 -10.25 -3.65
CA VAL A 30 -9.44 -9.28 -2.82
C VAL A 30 -10.37 -8.24 -2.25
N CYS A 31 -10.27 -8.01 -0.93
CA CYS A 31 -10.87 -6.85 -0.26
C CYS A 31 -9.76 -5.95 0.29
N LEU A 32 -9.76 -4.70 -0.13
CA LEU A 32 -8.87 -3.65 0.37
C LEU A 32 -9.63 -2.79 1.38
N VAL A 33 -9.19 -2.80 2.63
CA VAL A 33 -9.87 -2.17 3.77
C VAL A 33 -9.08 -0.94 4.23
N ASP A 34 -9.76 0.19 4.41
CA ASP A 34 -9.16 1.38 5.02
C ASP A 34 -10.14 2.04 6.00
N HIS A 35 -9.60 2.60 7.09
CA HIS A 35 -10.39 3.32 8.10
C HIS A 35 -10.77 4.73 7.68
N SER A 36 -10.09 5.29 6.68
CA SER A 36 -10.31 6.63 6.14
C SER A 36 -11.39 6.66 5.06
N SER A 37 -12.07 7.77 4.93
CA SER A 37 -12.95 8.09 3.79
C SER A 37 -12.13 8.44 2.54
N LYS A 38 -10.92 9.01 2.74
CA LYS A 38 -9.97 9.36 1.70
C LYS A 38 -8.79 8.41 1.74
N ILE A 39 -8.64 7.60 0.70
CA ILE A 39 -7.51 6.67 0.57
C ILE A 39 -6.29 7.36 -0.05
N ALA A 40 -5.11 6.73 0.12
CA ALA A 40 -3.85 7.17 -0.47
C ALA A 40 -3.39 8.58 -0.06
N GLU A 41 -3.69 9.04 1.14
CA GLU A 41 -3.40 10.40 1.61
C GLU A 41 -1.89 10.74 1.55
N LYS A 42 -0.99 9.78 1.82
CA LYS A 42 0.46 10.03 1.69
C LYS A 42 0.87 10.27 0.22
N ILE A 43 0.23 9.62 -0.75
CA ILE A 43 0.44 9.92 -2.16
C ILE A 43 -0.05 11.34 -2.46
N ARG A 44 -1.26 11.68 -1.99
CA ARG A 44 -1.92 12.96 -2.24
C ARG A 44 -1.07 14.16 -1.84
N ILE A 45 -0.43 14.11 -0.66
CA ILE A 45 0.38 15.21 -0.14
C ILE A 45 1.84 15.16 -0.58
N SER A 46 2.30 14.04 -1.12
CA SER A 46 3.71 13.87 -1.50
C SER A 46 4.09 14.84 -2.62
N GLY A 47 5.34 15.26 -2.61
CA GLY A 47 5.86 16.16 -3.65
C GLY A 47 5.11 17.49 -3.77
N GLY A 48 4.53 18.00 -2.69
CA GLY A 48 3.73 19.22 -2.71
C GLY A 48 2.42 19.07 -3.51
N GLY A 49 1.82 17.88 -3.47
CA GLY A 49 0.58 17.57 -4.19
C GLY A 49 0.77 17.09 -5.64
N ARG A 50 2.03 16.96 -6.09
CA ARG A 50 2.37 16.46 -7.45
C ARG A 50 2.92 15.05 -7.46
N CYS A 51 2.98 14.37 -6.35
CA CYS A 51 3.52 13.04 -6.15
C CYS A 51 4.94 12.84 -6.71
N ASN A 52 5.94 12.81 -5.85
CA ASN A 52 7.22 12.23 -6.23
C ASN A 52 7.05 10.70 -6.29
N PHE A 53 6.68 10.17 -7.45
CA PHE A 53 6.23 8.80 -7.57
C PHE A 53 7.36 7.79 -7.71
N THR A 54 8.53 8.19 -8.25
CA THR A 54 9.73 7.35 -8.29
C THR A 54 10.99 8.17 -8.55
N ASN A 55 12.13 7.48 -8.61
CA ASN A 55 13.42 8.03 -9.01
C ASN A 55 14.06 7.12 -10.07
N LEU A 56 14.56 7.70 -11.15
CA LEU A 56 15.20 6.98 -12.27
C LEU A 56 16.38 6.10 -11.83
N TYR A 57 17.09 6.54 -10.80
CA TYR A 57 18.31 5.88 -10.31
C TYR A 57 18.05 4.96 -9.10
N SER A 58 16.77 4.66 -8.82
CA SER A 58 16.44 3.76 -7.72
C SER A 58 17.04 2.37 -7.93
N ASN A 59 17.74 1.90 -6.92
CA ASN A 59 18.31 0.56 -6.89
C ASN A 59 18.39 0.05 -5.45
N PRO A 60 18.64 -1.25 -5.22
CA PRO A 60 18.62 -1.83 -3.87
C PRO A 60 19.59 -1.18 -2.88
N SER A 61 20.69 -0.56 -3.32
CA SER A 61 21.67 0.08 -2.43
C SER A 61 21.16 1.41 -1.82
N ASN A 62 20.11 1.99 -2.39
CA ASN A 62 19.48 3.20 -1.83
C ASN A 62 18.62 2.90 -0.59
N PHE A 63 18.36 1.62 -0.28
CA PHE A 63 17.52 1.20 0.83
C PHE A 63 18.39 0.74 2.00
N ILE A 64 18.56 1.64 2.97
CA ILE A 64 19.44 1.42 4.13
C ILE A 64 18.67 0.64 5.21
N SER A 65 19.18 -0.52 5.58
CA SER A 65 18.66 -1.31 6.70
C SER A 65 19.73 -2.26 7.23
N ASN A 66 19.50 -2.86 8.41
CA ASN A 66 20.38 -3.90 8.95
C ASN A 66 20.47 -5.14 8.05
N ASN A 67 19.47 -5.37 7.21
CA ASN A 67 19.49 -6.39 6.18
C ASN A 67 19.66 -5.74 4.80
N LYS A 68 20.91 -5.62 4.33
CA LYS A 68 21.25 -5.06 3.00
C LYS A 68 20.65 -5.81 1.80
N HIS A 69 20.03 -6.97 2.04
CA HIS A 69 19.37 -7.77 0.99
C HIS A 69 17.86 -7.63 1.01
N PHE A 70 17.28 -6.88 1.96
CA PHE A 70 15.85 -6.83 2.25
C PHE A 70 14.97 -6.56 1.00
N CYS A 71 15.37 -5.61 0.15
CA CYS A 71 14.56 -5.20 -1.01
C CYS A 71 15.01 -5.83 -2.34
N LYS A 72 16.10 -6.60 -2.39
CA LYS A 72 16.67 -7.11 -3.64
C LYS A 72 15.71 -7.95 -4.46
N SER A 73 14.97 -8.87 -3.83
CA SER A 73 14.01 -9.73 -4.52
C SER A 73 12.79 -8.95 -5.03
N ALA A 74 12.38 -7.90 -4.33
CA ALA A 74 11.31 -7.01 -4.79
C ALA A 74 11.75 -6.24 -6.04
N PHE A 75 12.95 -5.63 -5.99
CA PHE A 75 13.52 -4.89 -7.14
C PHE A 75 13.79 -5.79 -8.36
N ALA A 76 14.15 -7.06 -8.16
CA ALA A 76 14.32 -8.00 -9.26
C ALA A 76 12.99 -8.35 -9.98
N LYS A 77 11.84 -8.12 -9.33
CA LYS A 77 10.52 -8.45 -9.88
C LYS A 77 9.73 -7.22 -10.32
N TYR A 78 10.02 -6.07 -9.75
CA TYR A 78 9.33 -4.82 -10.05
C TYR A 78 10.28 -3.65 -9.80
N THR A 79 10.64 -2.97 -10.86
CA THR A 79 11.58 -1.86 -10.88
C THR A 79 10.87 -0.50 -10.96
N GLN A 80 11.62 0.59 -10.84
CA GLN A 80 11.10 1.92 -11.13
C GLN A 80 10.60 2.06 -12.57
N ASN A 81 11.21 1.35 -13.53
CA ASN A 81 10.80 1.38 -14.93
C ASN A 81 9.43 0.74 -15.14
N ASP A 82 9.14 -0.38 -14.45
CA ASP A 82 7.82 -1.01 -14.51
C ASP A 82 6.72 -0.06 -14.02
N PHE A 83 7.02 0.76 -12.99
CA PHE A 83 6.07 1.76 -12.52
C PHE A 83 5.94 2.94 -13.50
N ILE A 84 7.04 3.40 -14.11
CA ILE A 84 7.02 4.43 -15.17
C ILE A 84 6.19 3.94 -16.37
N ASP A 85 6.32 2.70 -16.76
CA ASP A 85 5.54 2.13 -17.87
C ASP A 85 4.04 2.06 -17.53
N LEU A 86 3.69 1.77 -16.26
CA LEU A 86 2.31 1.87 -15.80
C LEU A 86 1.78 3.31 -15.87
N ILE A 87 2.56 4.31 -15.48
CA ILE A 87 2.24 5.74 -15.59
C ILE A 87 1.96 6.11 -17.05
N LYS A 88 2.85 5.70 -17.99
CA LYS A 88 2.69 5.93 -19.43
C LYS A 88 1.46 5.24 -19.99
N LYS A 89 1.18 4.00 -19.59
CA LYS A 89 -0.02 3.24 -19.99
C LYS A 89 -1.32 4.01 -19.70
N HIS A 90 -1.32 4.77 -18.61
CA HIS A 90 -2.45 5.61 -18.21
C HIS A 90 -2.39 7.04 -18.75
N ASN A 91 -1.44 7.36 -19.65
CA ASN A 91 -1.27 8.68 -20.25
C ASN A 91 -1.11 9.80 -19.21
N ILE A 92 -0.40 9.52 -18.11
CA ILE A 92 -0.11 10.51 -17.07
C ILE A 92 1.18 11.22 -17.41
N ASP A 93 1.11 12.53 -17.60
CA ASP A 93 2.26 13.36 -17.89
C ASP A 93 3.11 13.62 -16.64
N PHE A 94 4.42 13.52 -16.81
CA PHE A 94 5.38 13.70 -15.72
C PHE A 94 6.66 14.39 -16.18
N TYR A 95 7.42 14.90 -15.23
CA TYR A 95 8.71 15.54 -15.47
C TYR A 95 9.76 15.11 -14.45
N GLU A 96 11.02 15.19 -14.85
CA GLU A 96 12.14 15.08 -13.92
C GLU A 96 12.42 16.44 -13.29
N LYS A 97 12.44 16.51 -11.96
CA LYS A 97 12.72 17.73 -11.22
C LYS A 97 14.21 17.93 -11.04
N LYS A 98 14.87 17.00 -10.35
CA LYS A 98 16.33 16.95 -10.14
C LYS A 98 16.74 15.55 -9.68
N LEU A 99 17.96 15.15 -9.95
CA LEU A 99 18.56 13.91 -9.44
C LEU A 99 17.69 12.66 -9.70
N GLY A 100 17.03 12.61 -10.85
CA GLY A 100 16.17 11.48 -11.24
C GLY A 100 14.79 11.45 -10.59
N GLN A 101 14.42 12.43 -9.77
CA GLN A 101 13.11 12.47 -9.13
C GLN A 101 12.01 12.77 -10.15
N LEU A 102 11.00 11.90 -10.26
CA LEU A 102 9.87 12.05 -11.17
C LEU A 102 8.60 12.49 -10.46
N PHE A 103 7.94 13.49 -11.03
CA PHE A 103 6.72 14.11 -10.50
C PHE A 103 5.65 14.21 -11.58
N CYS A 104 4.37 14.06 -11.21
CA CYS A 104 3.27 14.41 -12.11
C CYS A 104 3.30 15.89 -12.43
N ILE A 105 2.92 16.25 -13.67
CA ILE A 105 2.83 17.65 -14.08
C ILE A 105 1.67 18.33 -13.35
N THR A 106 0.51 17.71 -13.30
CA THR A 106 -0.73 18.31 -12.78
C THR A 106 -0.93 17.99 -11.29
N SER A 107 -1.17 16.76 -10.92
CA SER A 107 -1.61 16.40 -9.57
C SER A 107 -1.26 14.97 -9.16
N ALA A 108 -0.98 14.78 -7.89
CA ALA A 108 -0.89 13.46 -7.26
C ALA A 108 -2.19 12.63 -7.40
N LYS A 109 -3.32 13.31 -7.68
CA LYS A 109 -4.61 12.64 -7.89
C LYS A 109 -4.59 11.69 -9.07
N GLU A 110 -3.84 11.99 -10.14
CA GLU A 110 -3.70 11.12 -11.31
C GLU A 110 -3.14 9.75 -10.93
N ILE A 111 -2.12 9.70 -10.06
CA ILE A 111 -1.57 8.44 -9.55
C ILE A 111 -2.60 7.68 -8.72
N ILE A 112 -3.36 8.38 -7.90
CA ILE A 112 -4.40 7.75 -7.06
C ILE A 112 -5.50 7.17 -7.94
N ASP A 113 -5.98 7.94 -8.91
CA ASP A 113 -7.05 7.51 -9.81
C ASP A 113 -6.59 6.31 -10.66
N MET A 114 -5.36 6.33 -11.16
CA MET A 114 -4.73 5.20 -11.86
C MET A 114 -4.73 3.93 -11.01
N LEU A 115 -4.23 4.02 -9.77
CA LEU A 115 -4.17 2.85 -8.89
C LEU A 115 -5.56 2.32 -8.54
N ILE A 116 -6.55 3.19 -8.37
CA ILE A 116 -7.95 2.81 -8.16
C ILE A 116 -8.50 2.13 -9.42
N ALA A 117 -8.25 2.68 -10.60
CA ALA A 117 -8.69 2.08 -11.87
C ALA A 117 -8.09 0.68 -12.08
N GLU A 118 -6.81 0.49 -11.78
CA GLU A 118 -6.18 -0.83 -11.84
C GLU A 118 -6.80 -1.80 -10.80
N CYS A 119 -7.15 -1.34 -9.59
CA CYS A 119 -7.88 -2.16 -8.61
C CYS A 119 -9.25 -2.59 -9.15
N ILE A 120 -10.01 -1.65 -9.72
CA ILE A 120 -11.34 -1.92 -10.30
C ILE A 120 -11.23 -2.92 -11.45
N ALA A 121 -10.25 -2.77 -12.33
CA ALA A 121 -10.00 -3.67 -13.45
C ALA A 121 -9.69 -5.13 -13.01
N GLN A 122 -9.26 -5.31 -11.76
CA GLN A 122 -9.02 -6.62 -11.15
C GLN A 122 -10.14 -7.05 -10.18
N ASN A 123 -11.30 -6.41 -10.20
CA ASN A 123 -12.44 -6.68 -9.32
C ASN A 123 -12.08 -6.62 -7.82
N VAL A 124 -11.13 -5.77 -7.43
CA VAL A 124 -10.80 -5.54 -6.02
C VAL A 124 -11.93 -4.76 -5.35
N GLU A 125 -12.48 -5.30 -4.27
CA GLU A 125 -13.43 -4.57 -3.44
C GLU A 125 -12.68 -3.58 -2.55
N ILE A 126 -13.01 -2.29 -2.64
CA ILE A 126 -12.41 -1.24 -1.79
C ILE A 126 -13.42 -0.81 -0.72
N SER A 127 -13.17 -1.21 0.52
CA SER A 127 -14.02 -0.90 1.69
C SER A 127 -13.40 0.23 2.52
N LYS A 128 -13.79 1.46 2.22
CA LYS A 128 -13.39 2.68 2.98
C LYS A 128 -14.16 2.77 4.30
N GLU A 129 -13.74 3.67 5.20
CA GLU A 129 -14.40 3.93 6.50
C GLU A 129 -14.65 2.66 7.31
N THR A 130 -13.77 1.67 7.16
CA THR A 130 -13.87 0.37 7.79
C THR A 130 -12.89 0.26 8.95
N LYS A 131 -13.42 0.44 10.15
CA LYS A 131 -12.65 0.41 11.39
C LYS A 131 -12.59 -1.01 11.93
N ILE A 132 -11.39 -1.50 12.16
CA ILE A 132 -11.14 -2.84 12.69
C ILE A 132 -11.13 -2.79 14.21
N SER A 133 -11.95 -3.61 14.85
CA SER A 133 -12.01 -3.75 16.31
C SER A 133 -11.23 -4.94 16.84
N SER A 134 -11.18 -6.04 16.10
CA SER A 134 -10.35 -7.20 16.45
C SER A 134 -9.93 -8.00 15.22
N LEU A 135 -8.84 -8.72 15.37
CA LEU A 135 -8.27 -9.57 14.34
C LEU A 135 -7.79 -10.86 15.02
N THR A 136 -8.25 -11.99 14.53
CA THR A 136 -7.86 -13.31 15.05
C THR A 136 -7.48 -14.24 13.90
N LYS A 137 -6.75 -15.31 14.22
CA LYS A 137 -6.41 -16.37 13.29
C LYS A 137 -6.81 -17.71 13.89
N ASN A 138 -7.64 -18.46 13.18
CA ASN A 138 -8.03 -19.82 13.52
C ASN A 138 -7.59 -20.76 12.39
N HIS A 139 -6.65 -21.65 12.69
CA HIS A 139 -6.01 -22.50 11.67
C HIS A 139 -5.47 -21.65 10.52
N ASN A 140 -6.01 -21.80 9.33
CA ASN A 140 -5.59 -21.11 8.11
C ASN A 140 -6.48 -19.91 7.71
N THR A 141 -7.39 -19.48 8.60
CA THR A 141 -8.33 -18.40 8.32
C THR A 141 -8.14 -17.25 9.29
N TYR A 142 -8.01 -16.05 8.75
CA TYR A 142 -8.07 -14.81 9.51
C TYR A 142 -9.52 -14.33 9.61
N SER A 143 -9.94 -13.90 10.79
CA SER A 143 -11.24 -13.28 11.05
C SER A 143 -11.04 -11.85 11.53
N ILE A 144 -11.69 -10.90 10.88
CA ILE A 144 -11.50 -9.46 11.09
C ILE A 144 -12.86 -8.86 11.43
N LYS A 145 -13.05 -8.45 12.68
CA LYS A 145 -14.27 -7.78 13.13
C LYS A 145 -14.15 -6.29 12.87
N THR A 146 -15.15 -5.74 12.19
CA THR A 146 -15.19 -4.33 11.80
C THR A 146 -16.52 -3.69 12.16
N ASN A 147 -16.62 -2.37 12.00
CA ASN A 147 -17.90 -1.64 12.10
C ASN A 147 -18.90 -1.97 10.98
N LYS A 148 -18.47 -2.68 9.92
CA LYS A 148 -19.30 -3.11 8.78
C LYS A 148 -19.61 -4.62 8.79
N GLY A 149 -19.25 -5.32 9.87
CA GLY A 149 -19.44 -6.76 9.99
C GLY A 149 -18.12 -7.51 10.15
N VAL A 150 -18.19 -8.83 10.01
CA VAL A 150 -17.04 -9.73 10.11
C VAL A 150 -16.59 -10.12 8.71
N TYR A 151 -15.31 -9.93 8.45
CA TYR A 151 -14.63 -10.34 7.23
C TYR A 151 -13.74 -11.54 7.50
N SER A 152 -13.54 -12.41 6.53
CA SER A 152 -12.61 -13.54 6.64
C SER A 152 -11.76 -13.72 5.40
N CYS A 153 -10.53 -14.21 5.58
CA CYS A 153 -9.64 -14.52 4.46
C CYS A 153 -8.62 -15.60 4.80
N SER A 154 -8.05 -16.22 3.77
CA SER A 154 -6.93 -17.15 3.92
C SER A 154 -5.58 -16.43 4.02
N SER A 155 -5.46 -15.26 3.43
CA SER A 155 -4.23 -14.44 3.48
C SER A 155 -4.54 -13.01 3.93
N LEU A 156 -3.77 -12.52 4.89
CA LEU A 156 -3.92 -11.17 5.43
C LEU A 156 -2.65 -10.36 5.18
N VAL A 157 -2.82 -9.18 4.60
CA VAL A 157 -1.71 -8.24 4.36
C VAL A 157 -1.90 -6.97 5.19
N ILE A 158 -0.88 -6.58 5.92
CA ILE A 158 -0.82 -5.32 6.67
C ILE A 158 -0.02 -4.31 5.86
N ALA A 159 -0.70 -3.32 5.29
CA ALA A 159 -0.13 -2.27 4.43
C ALA A 159 -0.42 -0.86 4.97
N THR A 160 -0.55 -0.73 6.29
CA THR A 160 -0.97 0.52 6.96
C THR A 160 0.08 1.62 6.99
N GLY A 161 1.30 1.32 6.55
CA GLY A 161 2.41 2.26 6.58
C GLY A 161 2.99 2.48 7.97
N GLY A 162 3.89 3.44 8.09
CA GLY A 162 4.55 3.82 9.35
C GLY A 162 3.89 5.01 10.04
N LEU A 163 4.46 5.41 11.18
CA LEU A 163 3.94 6.46 12.08
C LEU A 163 4.15 7.91 11.58
N SER A 164 4.68 8.10 10.37
CA SER A 164 4.88 9.44 9.82
C SER A 164 3.56 10.14 9.55
N ILE A 165 3.49 11.42 9.92
CA ILE A 165 2.35 12.33 9.69
C ILE A 165 1.05 11.81 10.32
N PRO A 166 0.92 11.79 11.65
CA PRO A 166 -0.29 11.30 12.33
C PRO A 166 -1.57 12.04 11.92
N LYS A 167 -1.46 13.31 11.53
CA LYS A 167 -2.60 14.16 11.11
C LYS A 167 -3.37 13.63 9.89
N ILE A 168 -2.76 12.74 9.10
CA ILE A 168 -3.43 12.09 7.95
C ILE A 168 -3.82 10.63 8.22
N GLY A 169 -3.91 10.24 9.50
CA GLY A 169 -4.41 8.93 9.90
C GLY A 169 -3.35 7.84 10.08
N ALA A 170 -2.05 8.20 10.14
CA ALA A 170 -1.02 7.22 10.49
C ALA A 170 -1.19 6.73 11.93
N THR A 171 -1.18 5.42 12.13
CA THR A 171 -1.33 4.76 13.42
C THR A 171 -0.28 3.68 13.63
N ASP A 172 -0.16 3.19 14.86
CA ASP A 172 0.69 2.05 15.22
C ASP A 172 0.05 0.69 14.95
N PHE A 173 -1.12 0.66 14.29
CA PHE A 173 -1.93 -0.54 14.09
C PHE A 173 -1.10 -1.72 13.55
N GLY A 174 -0.31 -1.52 12.49
CA GLY A 174 0.50 -2.57 11.89
C GLY A 174 1.52 -3.17 12.88
N TYR A 175 2.13 -2.34 13.71
CA TYR A 175 3.08 -2.80 14.73
C TYR A 175 2.40 -3.57 15.86
N ARG A 176 1.19 -3.15 16.28
CA ARG A 176 0.40 -3.88 17.27
C ARG A 176 -0.01 -5.26 16.76
N ILE A 177 -0.44 -5.35 15.51
CA ILE A 177 -0.77 -6.62 14.87
C ILE A 177 0.46 -7.52 14.76
N ALA A 178 1.61 -6.99 14.33
CA ALA A 178 2.86 -7.75 14.28
C ALA A 178 3.20 -8.36 15.66
N LYS A 179 3.12 -7.56 16.73
CA LYS A 179 3.33 -8.02 18.10
C LYS A 179 2.29 -9.07 18.54
N GLN A 180 1.02 -8.90 18.19
CA GLN A 180 -0.06 -9.86 18.49
C GLN A 180 0.23 -11.23 17.87
N PHE A 181 0.89 -11.28 16.71
CA PHE A 181 1.30 -12.51 16.05
C PHE A 181 2.74 -12.92 16.38
N ASN A 182 3.32 -12.39 17.45
CA ASN A 182 4.68 -12.70 17.93
C ASN A 182 5.78 -12.43 16.88
N LEU A 183 5.55 -11.48 15.97
CA LEU A 183 6.56 -11.08 15.00
C LEU A 183 7.50 -10.04 15.63
N LYS A 184 8.79 -10.20 15.38
CA LYS A 184 9.80 -9.25 15.84
C LYS A 184 9.66 -7.94 15.08
N VAL A 185 9.49 -6.84 15.81
CA VAL A 185 9.52 -5.49 15.29
C VAL A 185 10.86 -4.85 15.64
N THR A 186 11.58 -4.36 14.65
CA THR A 186 12.82 -3.59 14.84
C THR A 186 12.53 -2.23 15.46
N ASN A 187 13.54 -1.58 16.01
CA ASN A 187 13.38 -0.21 16.52
C ASN A 187 12.88 0.72 15.40
N LEU A 188 11.87 1.52 15.75
CA LEU A 188 11.30 2.50 14.82
C LEU A 188 12.15 3.76 14.88
N LEU A 189 12.73 4.13 13.75
CA LEU A 189 13.53 5.33 13.61
C LEU A 189 12.96 6.20 12.48
N PRO A 190 13.02 7.54 12.60
CA PRO A 190 12.72 8.41 11.47
C PRO A 190 13.65 8.10 10.29
N ALA A 191 13.08 7.93 9.10
CA ALA A 191 13.87 7.67 7.89
C ALA A 191 14.25 8.97 7.15
N LEU A 192 13.50 10.04 7.41
CA LEU A 192 13.73 11.38 6.86
C LEU A 192 13.41 12.40 7.96
N VAL A 193 14.31 13.31 8.22
CA VAL A 193 14.23 14.39 9.20
C VAL A 193 14.47 15.73 8.52
#